data_645b339c8b068d3d48d5cfbd02766fee
#
_entry.id   645b339c8b068d3d48d5cfbd02766fee
#
_cell.length_a   1.000
_cell.length_b   1.000
_cell.length_c   1.000
_cell.angle_alpha   90.00
_cell.angle_beta   90.00
_cell.angle_gamma   90.00
#
_symmetry.space_group_name_H-M   'P 1'
#
loop_
_entity.id
_entity.type
_entity.pdbx_description
1 polymer ?
#
loop_
_entity_poly.entity_id
_entity_poly.type
_entity_poly.pdbx_seq_one_letter_code
_entity_poly.pdbx_strand_id
1 'polypeptide(L)'
;MTPLKLVVLCLVLLLVNGACSTAPQNSNTATPASPSPVAQRVTSESVVKVSAQPVQINAGESGEMAVRITIQTGYHVNANPPTFPYLEATTLVVPPAEGISLGTITYPKALQKKFAFAEKELAVYEGEAEVKAQLKVDKTTPKGERSVPAEMRIQACDDQVCYPPGTIAFAIPVTIK
;
A
#
# COMPACT_ATOMS: atom_id res chain seq x y z
N MET A 1 -33.35 41.72 -30.30
CA MET A 1 -33.93 41.83 -31.67
C MET A 1 -34.19 40.40 -32.15
N THR A 2 -35.48 40.06 -32.10
CA THR A 2 -36.15 38.95 -32.81
C THR A 2 -36.13 39.21 -34.31
N PRO A 3 -36.45 38.29 -35.26
CA PRO A 3 -37.60 37.39 -35.27
C PRO A 3 -37.29 35.95 -35.76
N LEU A 4 -38.06 34.91 -35.34
CA LEU A 4 -39.38 34.50 -35.80
C LEU A 4 -39.54 34.22 -37.32
N LYS A 5 -39.88 32.99 -37.66
CA LYS A 5 -40.83 32.51 -38.68
C LYS A 5 -40.63 31.01 -38.90
N LEU A 6 -41.56 30.19 -38.60
CA LEU A 6 -42.93 29.94 -39.06
C LEU A 6 -42.97 28.78 -40.10
N VAL A 7 -43.60 27.67 -39.65
CA VAL A 7 -44.68 26.87 -40.30
C VAL A 7 -44.42 26.22 -41.67
N VAL A 8 -44.72 24.94 -41.78
CA VAL A 8 -45.76 24.29 -42.64
C VAL A 8 -45.71 22.77 -42.37
N LEU A 9 -46.64 22.25 -41.73
CA LEU A 9 -47.77 21.39 -41.98
C LEU A 9 -47.79 20.66 -43.35
N CYS A 10 -47.66 19.33 -43.33
CA CYS A 10 -48.27 18.45 -44.32
C CYS A 10 -48.65 17.10 -43.69
N LEU A 11 -49.95 16.95 -43.57
CA LEU A 11 -50.73 15.80 -43.18
C LEU A 11 -50.86 14.88 -44.42
N VAL A 12 -50.44 13.62 -44.36
CA VAL A 12 -50.95 12.58 -45.27
C VAL A 12 -51.17 11.30 -44.48
N LEU A 13 -52.44 11.00 -44.30
CA LEU A 13 -52.93 9.68 -43.84
C LEU A 13 -52.74 8.67 -44.97
N LEU A 14 -52.17 7.52 -44.65
CA LEU A 14 -52.43 6.28 -45.39
C LEU A 14 -52.47 5.10 -44.44
N LEU A 15 -53.68 4.59 -44.26
CA LEU A 15 -53.97 3.32 -43.60
C LEU A 15 -53.52 2.18 -44.49
N VAL A 16 -52.68 1.28 -43.96
CA VAL A 16 -52.55 -0.06 -44.47
C VAL A 16 -52.54 -1.06 -43.28
N ASN A 17 -53.60 -1.84 -43.23
CA ASN A 17 -53.71 -3.01 -42.36
C ASN A 17 -52.71 -4.07 -42.81
N GLY A 18 -51.95 -4.66 -41.87
CA GLY A 18 -51.02 -5.73 -42.11
C GLY A 18 -50.84 -6.61 -40.89
N ALA A 19 -51.59 -7.68 -40.82
CA ALA A 19 -51.41 -8.96 -40.13
C ALA A 19 -50.46 -9.08 -38.92
N CYS A 20 -51.08 -9.38 -37.78
CA CYS A 20 -50.40 -9.99 -36.62
C CYS A 20 -49.68 -11.29 -37.00
N SER A 21 -48.35 -11.27 -36.86
CA SER A 21 -47.56 -12.49 -36.80
C SER A 21 -46.98 -12.57 -35.39
N THR A 22 -47.59 -13.38 -34.55
CA THR A 22 -47.09 -13.74 -33.20
C THR A 22 -45.87 -14.67 -33.34
N ALA A 23 -44.67 -14.09 -33.25
CA ALA A 23 -43.44 -14.89 -33.03
C ALA A 23 -43.34 -15.19 -31.53
N PRO A 24 -42.96 -16.40 -31.11
CA PRO A 24 -42.75 -16.70 -29.71
C PRO A 24 -41.51 -15.91 -29.22
N GLN A 25 -41.72 -15.01 -28.27
CA GLN A 25 -40.62 -14.40 -27.51
C GLN A 25 -39.99 -15.46 -26.62
N ASN A 26 -38.83 -15.92 -27.03
CA ASN A 26 -37.97 -16.73 -26.19
C ASN A 26 -37.37 -15.81 -25.11
N SER A 27 -38.01 -15.78 -23.95
CA SER A 27 -37.53 -15.05 -22.79
C SER A 27 -36.29 -15.74 -22.24
N ASN A 28 -35.14 -15.50 -22.82
CA ASN A 28 -33.88 -15.79 -22.17
C ASN A 28 -33.75 -14.83 -20.98
N THR A 29 -34.26 -15.23 -19.83
CA THR A 29 -33.95 -14.63 -18.54
C THR A 29 -32.49 -14.95 -18.26
N ALA A 30 -31.60 -14.04 -18.66
CA ALA A 30 -30.20 -14.09 -18.24
C ALA A 30 -30.20 -13.88 -16.73
N THR A 31 -30.00 -14.93 -15.97
CA THR A 31 -29.69 -14.87 -14.54
C THR A 31 -28.44 -13.99 -14.42
N PRO A 32 -28.46 -12.92 -13.61
CA PRO A 32 -27.27 -12.12 -13.38
C PRO A 32 -26.22 -13.03 -12.78
N ALA A 33 -25.10 -13.22 -13.51
CA ALA A 33 -23.95 -13.94 -13.01
C ALA A 33 -23.48 -13.24 -11.73
N SER A 34 -23.51 -13.98 -10.62
CA SER A 34 -22.91 -13.52 -9.36
C SER A 34 -21.45 -13.16 -9.64
N PRO A 35 -20.96 -12.00 -9.20
CA PRO A 35 -19.56 -11.65 -9.40
C PRO A 35 -18.69 -12.72 -8.74
N SER A 36 -17.92 -13.44 -9.53
CA SER A 36 -16.89 -14.35 -9.01
C SER A 36 -15.98 -13.53 -8.07
N PRO A 37 -15.60 -14.07 -6.91
CA PRO A 37 -14.67 -13.38 -6.02
C PRO A 37 -13.36 -13.15 -6.80
N VAL A 38 -13.02 -11.88 -6.99
CA VAL A 38 -11.74 -11.49 -7.56
C VAL A 38 -10.68 -12.00 -6.58
N ALA A 39 -9.93 -13.02 -6.97
CA ALA A 39 -8.80 -13.48 -6.19
C ALA A 39 -7.89 -12.27 -5.92
N GLN A 40 -7.79 -11.84 -4.67
CA GLN A 40 -6.90 -10.74 -4.29
C GLN A 40 -5.47 -11.14 -4.66
N ARG A 41 -4.87 -10.38 -5.56
CA ARG A 41 -3.47 -10.57 -5.90
C ARG A 41 -2.64 -10.26 -4.66
N VAL A 42 -1.75 -11.17 -4.30
CA VAL A 42 -0.76 -10.92 -3.24
C VAL A 42 0.15 -9.77 -3.69
N THR A 43 0.34 -8.80 -2.81
CA THR A 43 1.30 -7.71 -2.97
C THR A 43 2.24 -7.69 -1.78
N SER A 44 3.38 -7.02 -1.88
CA SER A 44 4.31 -6.89 -0.77
C SER A 44 3.65 -6.31 0.47
N GLU A 45 2.78 -5.31 0.31
CA GLU A 45 2.09 -4.66 1.42
C GLU A 45 1.00 -5.53 2.05
N SER A 46 0.40 -6.45 1.28
CA SER A 46 -0.71 -7.29 1.77
C SER A 46 -0.27 -8.35 2.78
N VAL A 47 1.02 -8.71 2.79
CA VAL A 47 1.60 -9.77 3.63
C VAL A 47 2.48 -9.24 4.76
N VAL A 48 2.57 -7.91 4.90
CA VAL A 48 3.40 -7.24 5.91
C VAL A 48 2.58 -6.22 6.68
N LYS A 49 2.75 -6.18 8.01
CA LYS A 49 2.22 -5.13 8.88
C LYS A 49 3.38 -4.39 9.52
N VAL A 50 3.24 -3.06 9.64
CA VAL A 50 4.24 -2.18 10.25
C VAL A 50 3.57 -1.37 11.37
N SER A 51 4.24 -1.26 12.52
CA SER A 51 3.79 -0.44 13.63
C SER A 51 4.97 0.16 14.37
N ALA A 52 4.83 1.42 14.86
CA ALA A 52 5.82 2.06 15.70
C ALA A 52 5.36 2.07 17.16
N GLN A 53 6.32 1.93 18.08
CA GLN A 53 6.08 2.12 19.50
C GLN A 53 6.06 3.62 19.82
N PRO A 54 5.19 4.09 20.73
CA PRO A 54 5.22 5.47 21.22
C PRO A 54 6.58 5.80 21.85
N VAL A 55 7.10 6.98 21.54
CA VAL A 55 8.37 7.47 22.08
C VAL A 55 8.20 8.82 22.75
N GLN A 56 8.95 9.07 23.85
CA GLN A 56 8.99 10.34 24.54
C GLN A 56 10.41 10.92 24.42
N ILE A 57 10.52 12.17 23.96
CA ILE A 57 11.80 12.82 23.72
C ILE A 57 11.72 14.27 24.24
N ASN A 58 12.75 14.73 24.96
CA ASN A 58 12.84 16.13 25.35
C ASN A 58 13.24 17.02 24.16
N ALA A 59 12.70 18.25 24.11
CA ALA A 59 13.12 19.21 23.10
C ALA A 59 14.65 19.44 23.16
N GLY A 60 15.31 19.34 22.02
CA GLY A 60 16.77 19.43 21.86
C GLY A 60 17.52 18.15 22.06
N GLU A 61 16.85 17.03 22.29
CA GLU A 61 17.46 15.71 22.51
C GLU A 61 17.16 14.74 21.38
N SER A 62 17.76 13.56 21.48
CA SER A 62 17.47 12.41 20.62
C SER A 62 16.90 11.28 21.46
N GLY A 63 15.94 10.54 20.91
CA GLY A 63 15.37 9.36 21.53
C GLY A 63 15.37 8.17 20.57
N GLU A 64 15.58 6.97 21.11
CA GLU A 64 15.44 5.74 20.34
C GLU A 64 13.96 5.39 20.17
N MET A 65 13.60 5.05 18.96
CA MET A 65 12.31 4.46 18.61
C MET A 65 12.47 3.08 18.03
N ALA A 66 11.43 2.26 18.13
CA ALA A 66 11.35 0.93 17.53
C ALA A 66 10.16 0.83 16.56
N VAL A 67 10.42 0.28 15.38
CA VAL A 67 9.40 -0.04 14.39
C VAL A 67 9.35 -1.54 14.23
N ARG A 68 8.20 -2.13 14.52
CA ARG A 68 7.95 -3.56 14.35
C ARG A 68 7.40 -3.84 12.98
N ILE A 69 7.99 -4.83 12.32
CA ILE A 69 7.56 -5.39 11.05
C ILE A 69 7.07 -6.81 11.34
N THR A 70 5.81 -7.10 11.06
CA THR A 70 5.22 -8.44 11.17
C THR A 70 4.96 -8.98 9.78
N ILE A 71 5.63 -10.07 9.43
CA ILE A 71 5.58 -10.71 8.11
C ILE A 71 4.72 -11.97 8.24
N GLN A 72 3.76 -12.12 7.34
CA GLN A 72 2.87 -13.29 7.33
C GLN A 72 3.65 -14.58 7.09
N THR A 73 3.26 -15.66 7.78
CA THR A 73 3.87 -16.99 7.59
C THR A 73 3.87 -17.42 6.13
N GLY A 74 4.99 -17.96 5.67
CA GLY A 74 5.22 -18.34 4.27
C GLY A 74 5.78 -17.21 3.40
N TYR A 75 5.96 -16.02 3.97
CA TYR A 75 6.58 -14.88 3.30
C TYR A 75 7.82 -14.40 4.03
N HIS A 76 8.66 -13.68 3.30
CA HIS A 76 9.84 -12.99 3.82
C HIS A 76 10.01 -11.65 3.09
N VAL A 77 10.74 -10.73 3.67
CA VAL A 77 11.14 -9.48 3.02
C VAL A 77 12.65 -9.40 2.92
N ASN A 78 13.16 -8.76 1.87
CA ASN A 78 14.61 -8.57 1.75
C ASN A 78 15.14 -7.76 2.92
N ALA A 79 16.27 -8.17 3.46
CA ALA A 79 16.93 -7.47 4.56
C ALA A 79 17.60 -6.16 4.09
N ASN A 80 18.13 -5.41 5.05
CA ASN A 80 18.96 -4.25 4.78
C ASN A 80 20.35 -4.46 5.44
N PRO A 81 21.45 -4.58 4.65
CA PRO A 81 21.47 -4.52 3.18
C PRO A 81 20.90 -5.80 2.53
N PRO A 82 20.39 -5.72 1.27
CA PRO A 82 19.92 -6.88 0.52
C PRO A 82 21.10 -7.67 -0.04
N THR A 83 20.89 -8.95 -0.39
CA THR A 83 21.95 -9.79 -0.98
C THR A 83 22.41 -9.29 -2.34
N PHE A 84 21.48 -8.80 -3.16
CA PHE A 84 21.77 -8.30 -4.50
C PHE A 84 21.29 -6.86 -4.67
N PRO A 85 22.01 -6.03 -5.45
CA PRO A 85 21.68 -4.60 -5.61
C PRO A 85 20.38 -4.33 -6.39
N TYR A 86 19.84 -5.33 -7.08
CA TYR A 86 18.55 -5.23 -7.78
C TYR A 86 17.34 -5.58 -6.91
N LEU A 87 17.57 -6.07 -5.69
CA LEU A 87 16.51 -6.34 -4.72
C LEU A 87 16.24 -5.08 -3.90
N GLU A 88 14.96 -4.74 -3.71
CA GLU A 88 14.58 -3.65 -2.82
C GLU A 88 14.82 -4.03 -1.37
N ALA A 89 15.65 -3.26 -0.68
CA ALA A 89 15.92 -3.44 0.74
C ALA A 89 14.72 -3.00 1.59
N THR A 90 14.49 -3.65 2.72
CA THR A 90 13.62 -3.09 3.77
C THR A 90 14.21 -1.77 4.25
N THR A 91 13.50 -0.65 4.02
CA THR A 91 14.03 0.70 4.27
C THR A 91 13.01 1.55 5.02
N LEU A 92 13.39 2.03 6.20
CA LEU A 92 12.63 3.01 6.96
C LEU A 92 12.90 4.41 6.42
N VAL A 93 11.85 5.16 6.10
CA VAL A 93 11.91 6.55 5.66
C VAL A 93 11.05 7.39 6.61
N VAL A 94 11.63 8.42 7.19
CA VAL A 94 10.93 9.41 8.01
C VAL A 94 11.32 10.78 7.47
N PRO A 95 10.46 11.43 6.69
CA PRO A 95 10.72 12.78 6.21
C PRO A 95 10.86 13.76 7.38
N PRO A 96 11.78 14.72 7.34
CA PRO A 96 11.87 15.76 8.36
C PRO A 96 10.55 16.54 8.44
N ALA A 97 10.00 16.67 9.63
CA ALA A 97 8.75 17.40 9.87
C ALA A 97 8.73 18.03 11.26
N GLU A 98 8.24 19.26 11.35
CA GLU A 98 7.96 19.96 12.62
C GLU A 98 9.12 19.96 13.63
N GLY A 99 10.36 20.10 13.16
CA GLY A 99 11.55 20.09 14.02
C GLY A 99 11.95 18.68 14.50
N ILE A 100 11.41 17.62 13.87
CA ILE A 100 11.79 16.22 14.11
C ILE A 100 12.49 15.69 12.86
N SER A 101 13.60 15.00 13.04
CA SER A 101 14.37 14.38 11.96
C SER A 101 14.88 13.00 12.34
N LEU A 102 15.07 12.17 11.30
CA LEU A 102 15.63 10.83 11.44
C LEU A 102 17.14 10.89 11.60
N GLY A 103 17.65 10.19 12.59
CA GLY A 103 19.09 9.98 12.81
C GLY A 103 19.53 8.60 12.31
N THR A 104 20.37 7.95 13.09
CA THR A 104 20.90 6.60 12.77
C THR A 104 19.79 5.56 12.81
N ILE A 105 19.81 4.65 11.82
CA ILE A 105 18.92 3.49 11.75
C ILE A 105 19.74 2.23 11.97
N THR A 106 19.23 1.31 12.77
CA THR A 106 19.79 -0.02 13.00
C THR A 106 18.80 -1.08 12.58
N TYR A 107 19.16 -1.83 11.56
CA TYR A 107 18.36 -2.95 11.08
C TYR A 107 18.70 -4.22 11.85
N PRO A 108 17.76 -5.16 12.04
CA PRO A 108 18.01 -6.41 12.72
C PRO A 108 18.95 -7.30 11.90
N LYS A 109 19.54 -8.30 12.57
CA LYS A 109 20.37 -9.29 11.88
C LYS A 109 19.52 -10.09 10.90
N ALA A 110 19.95 -10.13 9.64
CA ALA A 110 19.30 -10.91 8.59
C ALA A 110 19.46 -12.42 8.82
N LEU A 111 18.46 -13.18 8.42
CA LEU A 111 18.54 -14.61 8.20
C LEU A 111 19.11 -14.85 6.80
N GLN A 112 19.98 -15.86 6.67
CA GLN A 112 20.46 -16.34 5.37
C GLN A 112 19.61 -17.54 4.97
N LYS A 113 18.85 -17.43 3.87
CA LYS A 113 17.91 -18.46 3.45
C LYS A 113 18.08 -18.79 1.97
N LYS A 114 18.14 -20.09 1.66
CA LYS A 114 18.23 -20.59 0.28
C LYS A 114 16.84 -20.78 -0.28
N PHE A 115 16.59 -20.19 -1.46
CA PHE A 115 15.34 -20.33 -2.22
C PHE A 115 15.63 -21.00 -3.55
N ALA A 116 14.63 -21.73 -4.10
CA ALA A 116 14.80 -22.47 -5.34
C ALA A 116 15.04 -21.54 -6.55
N PHE A 117 14.52 -20.32 -6.50
CA PHE A 117 14.66 -19.32 -7.57
C PHE A 117 15.95 -18.47 -7.46
N ALA A 118 16.71 -18.59 -6.37
CA ALA A 118 17.88 -17.76 -6.13
C ALA A 118 19.18 -18.57 -6.24
N GLU A 119 20.19 -18.01 -6.91
CA GLU A 119 21.50 -18.67 -7.06
C GLU A 119 22.25 -18.80 -5.73
N LYS A 120 22.11 -17.79 -4.86
CA LYS A 120 22.74 -17.72 -3.53
C LYS A 120 21.69 -17.62 -2.43
N GLU A 121 22.09 -17.83 -1.19
CA GLU A 121 21.26 -17.51 -0.04
C GLU A 121 20.92 -16.01 -0.03
N LEU A 122 19.67 -15.70 0.27
CA LEU A 122 19.20 -14.32 0.40
C LEU A 122 19.20 -13.90 1.87
N ALA A 123 19.63 -12.67 2.12
CA ALA A 123 19.48 -12.01 3.39
C ALA A 123 18.04 -11.52 3.53
N VAL A 124 17.28 -12.06 4.47
CA VAL A 124 15.84 -11.82 4.63
C VAL A 124 15.45 -11.61 6.08
N TYR A 125 14.25 -11.04 6.29
CA TYR A 125 13.51 -11.05 7.54
C TYR A 125 12.25 -11.88 7.39
N GLU A 126 11.91 -12.66 8.45
CA GLU A 126 10.71 -13.49 8.53
C GLU A 126 10.04 -13.33 9.90
N GLY A 127 8.73 -13.58 9.96
CA GLY A 127 7.97 -13.49 11.19
C GLY A 127 7.96 -12.07 11.75
N GLU A 128 8.66 -11.83 12.85
CA GLU A 128 8.78 -10.50 13.46
C GLU A 128 10.21 -9.97 13.33
N ALA A 129 10.35 -8.73 12.88
CA ALA A 129 11.60 -7.99 12.80
C ALA A 129 11.43 -6.61 13.43
N GLU A 130 12.47 -6.10 14.09
CA GLU A 130 12.44 -4.79 14.73
C GLU A 130 13.55 -3.90 14.18
N VAL A 131 13.16 -2.78 13.58
CA VAL A 131 14.07 -1.72 13.13
C VAL A 131 14.12 -0.65 14.21
N LYS A 132 15.32 -0.34 14.69
CA LYS A 132 15.55 0.73 15.66
C LYS A 132 16.09 1.96 14.96
N ALA A 133 15.67 3.13 15.41
CA ALA A 133 16.19 4.39 14.88
C ALA A 133 16.23 5.47 15.94
N GLN A 134 17.09 6.48 15.72
CA GLN A 134 17.15 7.68 16.52
C GLN A 134 16.28 8.75 15.89
N LEU A 135 15.35 9.32 16.65
CA LEU A 135 14.70 10.57 16.29
C LEU A 135 15.37 11.73 17.01
N LYS A 136 15.66 12.79 16.29
CA LYS A 136 16.23 14.05 16.82
C LYS A 136 15.14 15.10 16.85
N VAL A 137 15.00 15.77 17.99
CA VAL A 137 14.03 16.86 18.19
C VAL A 137 14.78 18.16 18.37
N ASP A 138 14.42 19.19 17.61
CA ASP A 138 15.04 20.51 17.72
C ASP A 138 14.68 21.17 19.05
N LYS A 139 15.60 22.01 19.59
CA LYS A 139 15.40 22.72 20.86
C LYS A 139 14.18 23.64 20.88
N THR A 140 13.81 24.15 19.72
CA THR A 140 12.68 25.07 19.53
C THR A 140 11.35 24.37 19.28
N THR A 141 11.35 23.03 19.19
CA THR A 141 10.13 22.28 18.93
C THR A 141 9.18 22.37 20.13
N PRO A 142 7.93 22.82 19.95
CA PRO A 142 6.97 22.94 21.04
C PRO A 142 6.65 21.59 21.68
N LYS A 143 6.46 21.59 22.99
CA LYS A 143 6.01 20.40 23.76
C LYS A 143 4.65 19.94 23.29
N GLY A 144 4.37 18.65 23.44
CA GLY A 144 3.09 18.05 23.11
C GLY A 144 3.20 16.77 22.32
N GLU A 145 2.06 16.22 21.95
CA GLU A 145 1.96 15.00 21.16
C GLU A 145 2.05 15.31 19.67
N ARG A 146 2.73 14.44 18.94
CA ARG A 146 2.90 14.52 17.48
C ARG A 146 2.68 13.15 16.86
N SER A 147 2.15 13.15 15.66
CA SER A 147 2.04 11.97 14.80
C SER A 147 2.98 12.16 13.63
N VAL A 148 4.18 11.59 13.72
CA VAL A 148 5.22 11.78 12.70
C VAL A 148 4.98 10.79 11.58
N PRO A 149 4.76 11.25 10.31
CA PRO A 149 4.56 10.35 9.19
C PRO A 149 5.84 9.58 8.88
N ALA A 150 5.69 8.31 8.53
CA ALA A 150 6.78 7.43 8.19
C ALA A 150 6.34 6.42 7.11
N GLU A 151 7.31 5.88 6.40
CA GLU A 151 7.12 4.86 5.38
C GLU A 151 8.11 3.72 5.59
N MET A 152 7.65 2.50 5.36
CA MET A 152 8.50 1.33 5.25
C MET A 152 8.45 0.82 3.82
N ARG A 153 9.55 0.93 3.10
CA ARG A 153 9.70 0.30 1.78
C ARG A 153 10.12 -1.13 1.98
N ILE A 154 9.51 -2.03 1.23
CA ILE A 154 9.72 -3.47 1.34
C ILE A 154 9.58 -4.15 -0.02
N GLN A 155 10.20 -5.31 -0.15
CA GLN A 155 9.87 -6.26 -1.21
C GLN A 155 9.68 -7.63 -0.56
N ALA A 156 8.44 -8.13 -0.61
CA ALA A 156 8.10 -9.44 -0.11
C ALA A 156 8.29 -10.52 -1.18
N CYS A 157 8.67 -11.70 -0.75
CA CYS A 157 8.80 -12.89 -1.58
C CYS A 157 8.17 -14.09 -0.83
N ASP A 158 7.74 -15.09 -1.58
CA ASP A 158 7.47 -16.43 -1.07
C ASP A 158 8.59 -17.40 -1.49
N ASP A 159 8.37 -18.70 -1.37
CA ASP A 159 9.38 -19.70 -1.74
C ASP A 159 9.59 -19.85 -3.26
N GLN A 160 8.78 -19.18 -4.10
CA GLN A 160 8.79 -19.31 -5.55
C GLN A 160 9.11 -18.01 -6.27
N VAL A 161 8.65 -16.85 -5.76
CA VAL A 161 8.73 -15.58 -6.47
C VAL A 161 8.81 -14.39 -5.50
N CYS A 162 9.45 -13.31 -5.97
CA CYS A 162 9.36 -12.00 -5.32
C CYS A 162 8.28 -11.16 -5.98
N TYR A 163 7.48 -10.50 -5.15
CA TYR A 163 6.44 -9.57 -5.57
C TYR A 163 7.03 -8.20 -5.91
N PRO A 164 6.31 -7.34 -6.63
CA PRO A 164 6.75 -5.97 -6.82
C PRO A 164 7.00 -5.28 -5.46
N PRO A 165 8.02 -4.42 -5.38
CA PRO A 165 8.24 -3.59 -4.20
C PRO A 165 7.02 -2.77 -3.85
N GLY A 166 6.83 -2.55 -2.55
CA GLY A 166 5.72 -1.78 -2.01
C GLY A 166 6.15 -0.83 -0.91
N THR A 167 5.25 0.08 -0.52
CA THR A 167 5.47 1.06 0.54
C THR A 167 4.30 1.06 1.50
N ILE A 168 4.58 0.85 2.79
CA ILE A 168 3.60 0.88 3.86
C ILE A 168 3.76 2.20 4.61
N ALA A 169 2.76 3.07 4.51
CA ALA A 169 2.69 4.29 5.29
C ALA A 169 2.18 4.00 6.71
N PHE A 170 2.78 4.61 7.71
CA PHE A 170 2.38 4.52 9.11
C PHE A 170 2.73 5.81 9.85
N ALA A 171 2.36 5.89 11.12
CA ALA A 171 2.68 7.05 11.96
C ALA A 171 3.48 6.62 13.18
N ILE A 172 4.41 7.46 13.59
CA ILE A 172 5.20 7.31 14.82
C ILE A 172 4.60 8.26 15.87
N PRO A 173 4.01 7.74 16.95
CA PRO A 173 3.53 8.58 18.05
C PRO A 173 4.72 9.12 18.85
N VAL A 174 4.91 10.45 18.87
CA VAL A 174 6.00 11.12 19.57
C VAL A 174 5.42 12.10 20.59
N THR A 175 5.85 12.00 21.84
CA THR A 175 5.53 12.99 22.90
C THR A 175 6.79 13.82 23.18
N ILE A 176 6.73 15.13 22.91
CA ILE A 176 7.82 16.09 23.19
C ILE A 176 7.61 16.67 24.57
N LYS A 177 8.64 16.58 25.41
CA LYS A 177 8.65 17.05 26.80
C LYS A 177 9.47 18.30 27.01
#